data_37c10cdc14696bfc52b2174e452f7925
#
_entry.id   37c10cdc14696bfc52b2174e452f7925
#
_cell.length_a   1.000
_cell.length_b   1.000
_cell.length_c   1.000
_cell.angle_alpha   90.00
_cell.angle_beta   90.00
_cell.angle_gamma   90.00
#
_symmetry.space_group_name_H-M   'P 1'
#
loop_
_entity.id
_entity.type
_entity.pdbx_description
1 polymer ?
#
loop_
_entity_poly.entity_id
_entity_poly.type
_entity_poly.pdbx_seq_one_letter_code
_entity_poly.pdbx_strand_id
1 'polypeptide(L)'
;MKKKTKRKALEIKLDNLWRSVGKEDAVCEICASLPRNERVNYTQLHPHHIIGRGAKATKFDIRNRLWVCPSHHTMGIPNNCVEFNLGGWFWGCEDDWLGRHRPEDRVYLEEKKRIPYKKWTLDEMEQMVENLKSYGKEV
;
A
#
# COMPACT_ATOMS: atom_id res chain seq x y z
N MET A 1 -29.66 8.51 -8.06
CA MET A 1 -28.54 8.97 -7.21
C MET A 1 -27.69 9.97 -7.96
N LYS A 2 -27.35 11.06 -7.33
CA LYS A 2 -26.51 12.10 -7.93
C LYS A 2 -25.08 11.55 -8.11
N LYS A 3 -24.38 12.01 -9.15
CA LYS A 3 -23.00 11.59 -9.45
C LYS A 3 -22.05 11.75 -8.26
N LYS A 4 -22.16 12.84 -7.52
CA LYS A 4 -21.35 13.10 -6.32
C LYS A 4 -21.51 12.02 -5.26
N THR A 5 -22.74 11.58 -5.01
CA THR A 5 -23.03 10.55 -4.02
C THR A 5 -22.52 9.19 -4.49
N LYS A 6 -22.69 8.90 -5.77
CA LYS A 6 -22.20 7.65 -6.35
C LYS A 6 -20.67 7.58 -6.31
N ARG A 7 -19.99 8.68 -6.63
CA ARG A 7 -18.53 8.76 -6.56
C ARG A 7 -18.03 8.49 -5.14
N LYS A 8 -18.65 9.14 -4.16
CA LYS A 8 -18.24 8.95 -2.76
C LYS A 8 -18.45 7.52 -2.30
N ALA A 9 -19.56 6.90 -2.69
CA ALA A 9 -19.81 5.50 -2.37
C ALA A 9 -18.75 4.58 -2.97
N LEU A 10 -18.33 4.85 -4.21
CA LEU A 10 -17.27 4.09 -4.86
C LEU A 10 -15.92 4.30 -4.19
N GLU A 11 -15.61 5.52 -3.77
CA GLU A 11 -14.36 5.81 -3.04
C GLU A 11 -14.29 5.04 -1.73
N ILE A 12 -15.40 4.99 -0.99
CA ILE A 12 -15.47 4.23 0.26
C ILE A 12 -15.27 2.75 -0.01
N LYS A 13 -15.92 2.23 -1.04
CA LYS A 13 -15.81 0.83 -1.43
C LYS A 13 -14.39 0.48 -1.85
N LEU A 14 -13.77 1.34 -2.65
CA LEU A 14 -12.38 1.15 -3.08
C LEU A 14 -11.42 1.16 -1.89
N ASP A 15 -11.61 2.09 -0.96
CA ASP A 15 -10.78 2.15 0.23
C ASP A 15 -10.89 0.88 1.06
N ASN A 16 -12.11 0.42 1.29
CA ASN A 16 -12.35 -0.81 2.06
C ASN A 16 -11.74 -2.03 1.39
N LEU A 17 -11.90 -2.17 0.08
CA LEU A 17 -11.32 -3.27 -0.67
C LEU A 17 -9.79 -3.22 -0.65
N TRP A 18 -9.21 -2.04 -0.89
CA TRP A 18 -7.77 -1.87 -0.89
C TRP A 18 -7.16 -2.26 0.47
N ARG A 19 -7.88 -1.96 1.57
CA ARG A 19 -7.41 -2.28 2.92
C ARG A 19 -7.57 -3.74 3.30
N SER A 20 -8.46 -4.47 2.67
CA SER A 20 -8.84 -5.80 3.14
C SER A 20 -8.51 -6.95 2.19
N VAL A 21 -8.43 -6.70 0.90
CA VAL A 21 -8.22 -7.78 -0.08
C VAL A 21 -6.88 -8.46 0.17
N GLY A 22 -6.91 -9.78 0.35
CA GLY A 22 -5.71 -10.56 0.58
C GLY A 22 -5.18 -10.52 2.01
N LYS A 23 -5.89 -9.88 2.93
CA LYS A 23 -5.43 -9.72 4.31
C LYS A 23 -5.26 -11.06 5.05
N GLU A 24 -6.12 -12.01 4.78
CA GLU A 24 -6.11 -13.31 5.47
C GLU A 24 -4.82 -14.10 5.25
N ASP A 25 -4.15 -13.88 4.11
CA ASP A 25 -2.89 -14.55 3.80
C ASP A 25 -1.68 -13.63 3.97
N ALA A 26 -1.91 -12.41 4.45
CA ALA A 26 -0.86 -11.42 4.55
C ALA A 26 0.03 -11.64 5.77
N VAL A 27 1.28 -11.25 5.63
CA VAL A 27 2.25 -11.19 6.73
C VAL A 27 2.90 -9.81 6.68
N CYS A 28 3.51 -9.39 7.79
CA CYS A 28 4.30 -8.16 7.77
C CYS A 28 5.47 -8.37 6.83
N GLU A 29 5.48 -7.64 5.73
CA GLU A 29 6.52 -7.81 4.69
C GLU A 29 7.90 -7.44 5.21
N ILE A 30 7.98 -6.48 6.13
CA ILE A 30 9.24 -6.09 6.75
C ILE A 30 9.75 -7.20 7.64
N CYS A 31 8.92 -7.75 8.53
CA CYS A 31 9.32 -8.88 9.37
C CYS A 31 9.78 -10.06 8.54
N ALA A 32 9.06 -10.38 7.47
CA ALA A 32 9.39 -11.49 6.58
C ALA A 32 10.75 -11.31 5.91
N SER A 33 11.20 -10.06 5.72
CA SER A 33 12.50 -9.74 5.13
C SER A 33 13.65 -9.76 6.13
N LEU A 34 13.35 -9.82 7.43
CA LEU A 34 14.35 -9.77 8.48
C LEU A 34 14.72 -11.16 8.98
N PRO A 35 15.93 -11.32 9.57
CA PRO A 35 16.28 -12.56 10.29
C PRO A 35 15.27 -12.82 11.39
N ARG A 36 15.05 -14.10 11.70
CA ARG A 36 14.04 -14.52 12.68
C ARG A 36 14.16 -13.79 14.03
N ASN A 37 15.38 -13.60 14.50
CA ASN A 37 15.61 -12.95 15.80
C ASN A 37 15.36 -11.45 15.81
N GLU A 38 15.18 -10.86 14.63
CA GLU A 38 14.89 -9.42 14.51
C GLU A 38 13.42 -9.15 14.21
N ARG A 39 12.62 -10.19 14.07
CA ARG A 39 11.19 -10.07 13.77
C ARG A 39 10.41 -9.73 15.03
N VAL A 40 9.40 -8.89 14.84
CA VAL A 40 8.50 -8.48 15.92
C VAL A 40 7.33 -9.48 16.01
N ASN A 41 6.92 -9.81 17.22
CA ASN A 41 5.69 -10.56 17.41
C ASN A 41 4.53 -9.59 17.28
N TYR A 42 3.61 -9.88 16.36
CA TYR A 42 2.48 -9.01 16.12
C TYR A 42 1.19 -9.80 15.98
N THR A 43 0.08 -9.15 16.32
CA THR A 43 -1.26 -9.73 16.17
C THR A 43 -2.10 -8.95 15.16
N GLN A 44 -1.61 -7.79 14.74
CA GLN A 44 -2.31 -6.91 13.79
C GLN A 44 -1.42 -6.59 12.60
N LEU A 45 -2.05 -6.39 11.45
CA LEU A 45 -1.39 -5.93 10.25
C LEU A 45 -2.10 -4.67 9.74
N HIS A 46 -1.29 -3.73 9.28
CA HIS A 46 -1.80 -2.49 8.71
C HIS A 46 -1.40 -2.39 7.25
N PRO A 47 -2.34 -2.03 6.36
CA PRO A 47 -1.97 -1.74 4.98
C PRO A 47 -1.38 -0.33 4.92
N HIS A 48 -0.15 -0.22 4.45
CA HIS A 48 0.57 1.04 4.35
C HIS A 48 0.63 1.50 2.89
N HIS A 49 0.28 2.76 2.65
CA HIS A 49 0.44 3.36 1.33
C HIS A 49 1.92 3.72 1.12
N ILE A 50 2.54 3.11 0.12
CA ILE A 50 3.95 3.40 -0.20
C ILE A 50 4.08 4.84 -0.68
N ILE A 51 3.28 5.22 -1.67
CA ILE A 51 3.09 6.62 -2.01
C ILE A 51 1.88 7.10 -1.21
N GLY A 52 2.04 8.19 -0.48
CA GLY A 52 1.02 8.67 0.46
C GLY A 52 -0.37 8.83 -0.14
N ARG A 53 -1.37 8.79 0.72
CA ARG A 53 -2.79 8.86 0.36
C ARG A 53 -3.19 10.12 -0.40
N GLY A 54 -2.40 11.19 -0.28
CA GLY A 54 -2.64 12.42 -1.01
C GLY A 54 -2.41 12.29 -2.51
N ALA A 55 -1.64 11.29 -2.93
CA ALA A 55 -1.40 11.01 -4.35
C ALA A 55 -2.55 10.15 -4.87
N LYS A 56 -3.55 10.78 -5.46
CA LYS A 56 -4.80 10.12 -5.86
C LYS A 56 -4.61 9.05 -6.92
N ALA A 57 -3.64 9.20 -7.81
CA ALA A 57 -3.41 8.25 -8.90
C ALA A 57 -3.07 6.84 -8.40
N THR A 58 -2.42 6.74 -7.24
CA THR A 58 -1.95 5.47 -6.68
C THR A 58 -2.70 5.04 -5.43
N LYS A 59 -3.64 5.85 -4.97
CA LYS A 59 -4.34 5.64 -3.69
C LYS A 59 -4.98 4.27 -3.56
N PHE A 60 -5.55 3.75 -4.63
CA PHE A 60 -6.24 2.45 -4.62
C PHE A 60 -5.50 1.38 -5.43
N ASP A 61 -4.25 1.65 -5.78
CA ASP A 61 -3.42 0.71 -6.52
C ASP A 61 -2.89 -0.34 -5.55
N ILE A 62 -3.15 -1.61 -5.85
CA ILE A 62 -2.73 -2.71 -4.97
C ILE A 62 -1.20 -2.81 -4.88
N ARG A 63 -0.48 -2.39 -5.91
CA ARG A 63 0.98 -2.38 -5.88
C ARG A 63 1.56 -1.28 -5.00
N ASN A 64 0.71 -0.32 -4.62
CA ASN A 64 1.05 0.76 -3.70
C ASN A 64 0.75 0.38 -2.25
N ARG A 65 0.63 -0.90 -1.96
CA ARG A 65 0.31 -1.39 -0.62
C ARG A 65 1.43 -2.24 -0.07
N LEU A 66 1.80 -1.97 1.17
CA LEU A 66 2.76 -2.76 1.92
C LEU A 66 2.11 -3.17 3.23
N TRP A 67 2.06 -4.49 3.48
CA TRP A 67 1.55 -4.98 4.75
C TRP A 67 2.63 -4.85 5.81
N VAL A 68 2.31 -4.19 6.92
CA VAL A 68 3.26 -3.97 8.00
C VAL A 68 2.59 -4.18 9.35
N CYS A 69 3.38 -4.66 10.33
CA CYS A 69 2.90 -4.71 11.71
C CYS A 69 2.94 -3.29 12.30
N PRO A 70 2.23 -3.05 13.42
CA PRO A 70 2.20 -1.70 14.00
C PRO A 70 3.58 -1.10 14.27
N SER A 71 4.52 -1.93 14.71
CA SER A 71 5.89 -1.49 14.97
C SER A 71 6.57 -0.93 13.73
N HIS A 72 6.52 -1.68 12.63
CA HIS A 72 7.17 -1.25 11.39
C HIS A 72 6.39 -0.14 10.69
N HIS A 73 5.09 -0.04 10.94
CA HIS A 73 4.28 1.03 10.38
C HIS A 73 4.64 2.40 10.97
N THR A 74 4.94 2.44 12.27
CA THR A 74 5.23 3.69 12.96
C THR A 74 6.72 3.94 13.16
N MET A 75 7.50 2.87 13.38
CA MET A 75 8.92 2.97 13.71
C MET A 75 9.86 2.80 12.52
N GLY A 76 9.31 2.45 11.36
CA GLY A 76 10.12 2.25 10.16
C GLY A 76 10.82 0.91 10.14
N ILE A 77 11.90 0.81 9.35
CA ILE A 77 12.63 -0.44 9.12
C ILE A 77 13.86 -0.46 10.01
N PRO A 78 13.93 -1.39 11.00
CA PRO A 78 15.10 -1.46 11.86
C PRO A 78 16.34 -1.88 11.07
N ASN A 79 17.48 -1.36 11.46
CA ASN A 79 18.80 -1.69 10.90
C ASN A 79 19.01 -1.31 9.44
N ASN A 80 17.99 -0.88 8.72
CA ASN A 80 18.10 -0.44 7.34
C ASN A 80 18.11 1.07 7.22
N CYS A 81 17.80 1.76 8.30
CA CYS A 81 17.85 3.22 8.39
C CYS A 81 18.54 3.61 9.67
N VAL A 82 19.46 4.55 9.57
CA VAL A 82 20.14 5.10 10.72
C VAL A 82 19.19 6.00 11.50
N GLU A 83 18.29 6.65 10.80
CA GLU A 83 17.34 7.57 11.39
C GLU A 83 15.92 7.12 11.13
N PHE A 84 15.10 7.15 12.15
CA PHE A 84 13.68 6.88 12.02
C PHE A 84 12.91 8.19 12.00
N ASN A 85 11.96 8.25 11.11
CA ASN A 85 11.02 9.32 11.09
C ASN A 85 9.93 9.01 12.12
N LEU A 86 9.78 9.85 13.08
CA LEU A 86 8.75 9.68 14.08
C LEU A 86 7.37 9.73 13.42
N GLY A 87 6.68 8.61 13.47
CA GLY A 87 5.35 8.50 12.90
C GLY A 87 5.29 8.09 11.45
N GLY A 88 6.37 7.56 10.87
CA GLY A 88 6.30 7.09 9.51
C GLY A 88 7.58 6.60 8.89
N TRP A 89 7.49 6.39 7.62
CA TRP A 89 8.58 5.90 6.81
C TRP A 89 9.48 7.05 6.38
N PHE A 90 10.78 6.78 6.38
CA PHE A 90 11.72 7.68 5.76
C PHE A 90 11.78 7.42 4.29
N TRP A 91 11.90 8.46 3.54
CA TRP A 91 12.06 8.38 2.11
C TRP A 91 13.16 7.41 1.70
N GLY A 92 14.35 7.57 2.29
CA GLY A 92 15.49 6.73 1.95
C GLY A 92 15.29 5.27 2.37
N CYS A 93 14.73 5.05 3.54
CA CYS A 93 14.55 3.71 4.09
C CYS A 93 13.58 2.88 3.28
N GLU A 94 12.41 3.46 3.01
CA GLU A 94 11.36 2.76 2.28
C GLU A 94 11.78 2.49 0.85
N ASP A 95 12.38 3.48 0.20
CA ASP A 95 12.84 3.36 -1.17
C ASP A 95 13.94 2.30 -1.30
N ASP A 96 14.89 2.29 -0.38
CA ASP A 96 15.95 1.30 -0.35
C ASP A 96 15.41 -0.11 -0.13
N TRP A 97 14.47 -0.27 0.81
CA TRP A 97 13.81 -1.54 1.08
C TRP A 97 13.08 -2.05 -0.15
N LEU A 98 12.31 -1.18 -0.81
CA LEU A 98 11.58 -1.53 -2.03
C LEU A 98 12.54 -1.97 -3.13
N GLY A 99 13.65 -1.26 -3.30
CA GLY A 99 14.64 -1.60 -4.31
C GLY A 99 15.26 -2.97 -4.09
N ARG A 100 15.40 -3.41 -2.84
CA ARG A 100 15.94 -4.71 -2.50
C ARG A 100 14.93 -5.84 -2.58
N HIS A 101 13.70 -5.60 -2.14
CA HIS A 101 12.71 -6.66 -1.95
C HIS A 101 11.55 -6.63 -2.94
N ARG A 102 11.25 -5.47 -3.51
CA ARG A 102 10.17 -5.31 -4.50
C ARG A 102 10.63 -4.37 -5.63
N PRO A 103 11.71 -4.70 -6.32
CA PRO A 103 12.29 -3.79 -7.32
C PRO A 103 11.35 -3.45 -8.47
N GLU A 104 10.51 -4.38 -8.90
CA GLU A 104 9.55 -4.14 -9.98
C GLU A 104 8.47 -3.13 -9.55
N ASP A 105 8.02 -3.24 -8.31
CA ASP A 105 7.03 -2.31 -7.77
C ASP A 105 7.63 -0.92 -7.59
N ARG A 106 8.89 -0.86 -7.19
CA ARG A 106 9.59 0.41 -7.07
C ARG A 106 9.62 1.16 -8.40
N VAL A 107 10.01 0.47 -9.47
CA VAL A 107 10.04 1.06 -10.81
C VAL A 107 8.64 1.49 -11.25
N TYR A 108 7.67 0.61 -11.06
CA TYR A 108 6.27 0.89 -11.39
C TYR A 108 5.75 2.14 -10.69
N LEU A 109 5.97 2.25 -9.38
CA LEU A 109 5.50 3.39 -8.59
C LEU A 109 6.23 4.68 -8.94
N GLU A 110 7.52 4.61 -9.26
CA GLU A 110 8.29 5.76 -9.72
C GLU A 110 7.72 6.32 -11.01
N GLU A 111 7.34 5.45 -11.93
CA GLU A 111 6.70 5.86 -13.18
C GLU A 111 5.33 6.48 -12.91
N LYS A 112 4.54 5.90 -12.00
CA LYS A 112 3.22 6.42 -11.65
C LYS A 112 3.30 7.81 -11.02
N LYS A 113 4.32 8.08 -10.22
CA LYS A 113 4.53 9.41 -9.65
C LYS A 113 4.66 10.51 -10.70
N ARG A 114 5.20 10.17 -11.86
CA ARG A 114 5.46 11.12 -12.93
C ARG A 114 4.25 11.40 -13.81
N ILE A 115 3.22 10.57 -13.74
CA ILE A 115 2.03 10.71 -14.55
C ILE A 115 1.05 11.66 -13.85
N PRO A 116 0.62 12.75 -14.52
CA PRO A 116 -0.37 13.64 -13.91
C PRO A 116 -1.69 12.92 -13.66
N TYR A 117 -2.27 13.17 -12.49
CA TYR A 117 -3.54 12.56 -12.13
C TYR A 117 -4.67 13.19 -12.95
N LYS A 118 -5.43 12.31 -13.60
CA LYS A 118 -6.71 12.67 -14.20
C LYS A 118 -7.80 12.11 -13.30
N LYS A 119 -8.80 12.92 -13.00
CA LYS A 119 -9.91 12.48 -12.18
C LYS A 119 -10.56 11.23 -12.78
N TRP A 120 -10.68 10.19 -11.97
CA TRP A 120 -11.30 8.93 -12.40
C TRP A 120 -12.75 9.15 -12.81
N THR A 121 -13.16 8.53 -13.93
CA THR A 121 -14.58 8.46 -14.29
C THR A 121 -15.25 7.43 -13.40
N LEU A 122 -16.59 7.49 -13.32
CA LEU A 122 -17.33 6.49 -12.56
C LEU A 122 -17.10 5.08 -13.11
N ASP A 123 -17.05 4.95 -14.43
CA ASP A 123 -16.80 3.66 -15.06
C ASP A 123 -15.42 3.12 -14.71
N GLU A 124 -14.41 3.98 -14.69
CA GLU A 124 -13.06 3.59 -14.28
C GLU A 124 -13.04 3.14 -12.83
N MET A 125 -13.76 3.84 -11.95
CA MET A 125 -13.84 3.46 -10.54
C MET A 125 -14.56 2.13 -10.35
N GLU A 126 -15.62 1.88 -11.10
CA GLU A 126 -16.32 0.60 -11.07
C GLU A 126 -15.41 -0.54 -11.54
N GLN A 127 -14.61 -0.30 -12.58
CA GLN A 127 -13.64 -1.29 -13.05
C GLN A 127 -12.57 -1.55 -11.99
N MET A 128 -12.10 -0.51 -11.31
CA MET A 128 -11.13 -0.66 -10.22
C MET A 128 -11.70 -1.52 -9.09
N VAL A 129 -12.98 -1.36 -8.77
CA VAL A 129 -13.65 -2.19 -7.77
C VAL A 129 -13.61 -3.66 -8.19
N GLU A 130 -13.95 -3.95 -9.44
CA GLU A 130 -13.93 -5.33 -9.93
C GLU A 130 -12.52 -5.91 -9.94
N ASN A 131 -11.53 -5.12 -10.31
CA ASN A 131 -10.13 -5.54 -10.30
C ASN A 131 -9.67 -5.89 -8.87
N LEU A 132 -10.04 -5.08 -7.89
CA LEU A 132 -9.69 -5.36 -6.49
C LEU A 132 -10.41 -6.59 -5.96
N LYS A 133 -11.68 -6.77 -6.31
CA LYS A 133 -12.44 -7.96 -5.89
C LYS A 133 -11.84 -9.25 -6.44
N SER A 134 -11.30 -9.22 -7.63
CA SER A 134 -10.70 -10.41 -8.24
C SER A 134 -9.28 -10.68 -7.74
N TYR A 135 -8.66 -9.70 -7.11
CA TYR A 135 -7.34 -9.86 -6.52
C TYR A 135 -7.39 -10.92 -5.42
N GLY A 136 -6.46 -11.84 -5.43
CA GLY A 136 -6.42 -12.92 -4.44
C GLY A 136 -7.30 -14.12 -4.79
N LYS A 137 -8.16 -13.99 -5.80
CA LYS A 137 -8.93 -15.12 -6.34
C LYS A 137 -8.22 -15.77 -7.52
N GLU A 138 -7.20 -15.09 -8.02
CA GLU A 138 -6.37 -15.64 -9.09
C GLU A 138 -5.39 -16.64 -8.49
N VAL A 139 -5.32 -17.78 -9.09
CA VAL A 139 -4.47 -18.87 -8.65
C VAL A 139 -3.18 -18.88 -9.45
#